data_fabdf34a5d4b116bf96a20af0ac56bb5
#
_entry.id   fabdf34a5d4b116bf96a20af0ac56bb5
#
_cell.length_a   1.000
_cell.length_b   1.000
_cell.length_c   1.000
_cell.angle_alpha   90.00
_cell.angle_beta   90.00
_cell.angle_gamma   90.00
#
_symmetry.space_group_name_H-M   'P 1'
#
loop_
_entity.id
_entity.type
_entity.pdbx_description
1 polymer ?
#
loop_
_entity_poly.entity_id
_entity_poly.type
_entity_poly.pdbx_seq_one_letter_code
_entity_poly.pdbx_strand_id
1 'polypeptide(L)'
;AFLTEDQRSWMSRTKNGTFAFTLLILFILWQSEISEFALSVTAIAVAIVVASKEIILCFTGSIQRASSRSFRVGDWIEVGKLCGEVIEHNMMATVIQEIDLHHGQYHYTGKTATLPNSMFFTYPVKNLNFMKRYVYHNFTIVVKDFVNLYPLLTPLTDKIDEHCSYFSDVAHRYN
;
A
#
# COMPACT_ATOMS: atom_id res chain seq x y z
N ALA A 1 16.39 20.20 75.46
CA ALA A 1 17.06 18.91 75.22
C ALA A 1 17.47 18.86 73.74
N PHE A 2 18.73 19.13 73.43
CA PHE A 2 19.27 19.01 72.06
C PHE A 2 19.42 17.54 71.72
N LEU A 3 18.63 17.07 70.74
CA LEU A 3 18.85 15.75 70.13
C LEU A 3 20.20 15.73 69.46
N THR A 4 21.02 14.72 69.80
CA THR A 4 22.33 14.51 69.14
C THR A 4 22.14 14.20 67.63
N GLU A 5 23.11 14.54 66.76
CA GLU A 5 23.01 14.35 65.32
C GLU A 5 22.66 12.88 64.95
N ASP A 6 23.15 11.93 65.71
CA ASP A 6 22.84 10.50 65.53
C ASP A 6 21.35 10.20 65.73
N GLN A 7 20.68 10.81 66.70
CA GLN A 7 19.28 10.58 66.96
C GLN A 7 18.39 11.16 65.81
N ARG A 8 18.81 12.26 65.20
CA ARG A 8 18.09 12.85 64.05
C ARG A 8 18.23 11.96 62.81
N SER A 9 19.43 11.43 62.58
CA SER A 9 19.68 10.52 61.44
C SER A 9 18.92 9.22 61.59
N TRP A 10 18.84 8.65 62.81
CA TRP A 10 18.03 7.48 63.10
C TRP A 10 16.53 7.72 62.91
N MET A 11 16.01 8.86 63.37
CA MET A 11 14.62 9.23 63.26
C MET A 11 14.20 9.45 61.79
N SER A 12 15.10 10.00 60.96
CA SER A 12 14.87 10.12 59.50
C SER A 12 14.89 8.79 58.80
N ARG A 13 15.82 7.88 59.14
CA ARG A 13 15.91 6.55 58.56
C ARG A 13 14.67 5.70 58.91
N THR A 14 14.21 5.74 60.17
CA THR A 14 13.01 5.02 60.59
C THR A 14 11.77 5.56 59.92
N LYS A 15 11.58 6.86 59.77
CA LYS A 15 10.47 7.46 59.02
C LYS A 15 10.47 7.03 57.56
N ASN A 16 11.63 7.12 56.88
CA ASN A 16 11.74 6.69 55.49
C ASN A 16 11.54 5.19 55.34
N GLY A 17 12.00 4.39 56.27
CA GLY A 17 11.82 2.95 56.31
C GLY A 17 10.32 2.56 56.51
N THR A 18 9.66 3.19 57.44
CA THR A 18 8.19 2.96 57.64
C THR A 18 7.36 3.42 56.45
N PHE A 19 7.73 4.56 55.85
CA PHE A 19 7.05 5.05 54.65
C PHE A 19 7.23 4.07 53.47
N ALA A 20 8.47 3.62 53.23
CA ALA A 20 8.75 2.65 52.17
C ALA A 20 8.03 1.31 52.41
N PHE A 21 7.99 0.84 53.67
CA PHE A 21 7.28 -0.38 54.04
C PHE A 21 5.76 -0.25 53.85
N THR A 22 5.18 0.89 54.21
CA THR A 22 3.75 1.18 53.99
C THR A 22 3.41 1.22 52.49
N LEU A 23 4.26 1.85 51.67
CA LEU A 23 4.06 1.82 50.20
C LEU A 23 4.14 0.42 49.63
N LEU A 24 5.05 -0.40 50.14
CA LEU A 24 5.23 -1.77 49.69
C LEU A 24 4.01 -2.63 50.04
N ILE A 25 3.46 -2.49 51.25
CA ILE A 25 2.22 -3.17 51.66
C ILE A 25 1.05 -2.71 50.79
N LEU A 26 0.93 -1.40 50.57
CA LEU A 26 -0.14 -0.85 49.70
C LEU A 26 -0.05 -1.40 48.28
N PHE A 27 1.15 -1.48 47.73
CA PHE A 27 1.40 -2.06 46.41
C PHE A 27 1.02 -3.53 46.34
N ILE A 28 1.39 -4.33 47.36
CA ILE A 28 1.00 -5.76 47.43
C ILE A 28 -0.52 -5.94 47.54
N LEU A 29 -1.17 -5.12 48.32
CA LEU A 29 -2.64 -5.20 48.48
C LEU A 29 -3.39 -4.82 47.21
N TRP A 30 -2.87 -3.88 46.43
CA TRP A 30 -3.51 -3.40 45.22
C TRP A 30 -3.05 -4.12 43.96
N GLN A 31 -2.10 -5.03 44.06
CA GLN A 31 -1.52 -5.73 42.91
C GLN A 31 -2.56 -6.46 42.07
N SER A 32 -3.54 -7.15 42.71
CA SER A 32 -4.58 -7.88 41.99
C SER A 32 -5.51 -6.93 41.24
N GLU A 33 -5.95 -5.86 41.86
CA GLU A 33 -6.83 -4.85 41.25
C GLU A 33 -6.14 -4.13 40.06
N ILE A 34 -4.86 -3.77 40.24
CA ILE A 34 -4.07 -3.17 39.20
C ILE A 34 -3.89 -4.14 38.02
N SER A 35 -3.69 -5.43 38.31
CA SER A 35 -3.52 -6.45 37.27
C SER A 35 -4.82 -6.66 36.48
N GLU A 36 -5.99 -6.77 37.14
CA GLU A 36 -7.28 -6.91 36.48
C GLU A 36 -7.60 -5.67 35.61
N PHE A 37 -7.35 -4.48 36.14
CA PHE A 37 -7.53 -3.25 35.41
C PHE A 37 -6.58 -3.20 34.19
N ALA A 38 -5.29 -3.54 34.35
CA ALA A 38 -4.33 -3.58 33.26
C ALA A 38 -4.73 -4.58 32.17
N LEU A 39 -5.24 -5.75 32.54
CA LEU A 39 -5.76 -6.75 31.58
C LEU A 39 -6.98 -6.21 30.82
N SER A 40 -7.91 -5.56 31.50
CA SER A 40 -9.08 -4.94 30.88
C SER A 40 -8.70 -3.86 29.86
N VAL A 41 -7.81 -2.95 30.26
CA VAL A 41 -7.28 -1.89 29.36
C VAL A 41 -6.54 -2.50 28.16
N THR A 42 -5.74 -3.53 28.42
CA THR A 42 -5.00 -4.23 27.34
C THR A 42 -5.98 -4.88 26.35
N ALA A 43 -7.05 -5.52 26.81
CA ALA A 43 -8.05 -6.11 25.93
C ALA A 43 -8.71 -5.07 25.03
N ILE A 44 -9.10 -3.92 25.59
CA ILE A 44 -9.65 -2.80 24.83
C ILE A 44 -8.64 -2.26 23.82
N ALA A 45 -7.38 -2.07 24.23
CA ALA A 45 -6.32 -1.58 23.36
C ALA A 45 -6.09 -2.53 22.17
N VAL A 46 -6.04 -3.84 22.42
CA VAL A 46 -5.92 -4.85 21.35
C VAL A 46 -7.11 -4.78 20.40
N ALA A 47 -8.33 -4.67 20.92
CA ALA A 47 -9.53 -4.55 20.09
C ALA A 47 -9.48 -3.32 19.18
N ILE A 48 -9.03 -2.17 19.69
CA ILE A 48 -8.85 -0.94 18.91
C ILE A 48 -7.78 -1.13 17.82
N VAL A 49 -6.64 -1.73 18.14
CA VAL A 49 -5.57 -1.98 17.17
C VAL A 49 -6.05 -2.90 16.05
N VAL A 50 -6.77 -3.98 16.39
CA VAL A 50 -7.33 -4.90 15.39
C VAL A 50 -8.36 -4.22 14.51
N ALA A 51 -9.25 -3.42 15.08
CA ALA A 51 -10.27 -2.67 14.35
C ALA A 51 -9.64 -1.61 13.43
N SER A 52 -8.52 -1.01 13.82
CA SER A 52 -7.83 0.05 13.05
C SER A 52 -6.85 -0.49 12.00
N LYS A 53 -6.59 -1.79 11.97
CA LYS A 53 -5.57 -2.42 11.11
C LYS A 53 -5.70 -1.99 9.65
N GLU A 54 -6.92 -2.02 9.09
CA GLU A 54 -7.14 -1.72 7.67
C GLU A 54 -6.81 -0.27 7.33
N ILE A 55 -7.18 0.65 8.22
CA ILE A 55 -6.89 2.08 8.06
C ILE A 55 -5.38 2.33 8.07
N ILE A 56 -4.68 1.69 9.00
CA ILE A 56 -3.21 1.79 9.12
C ILE A 56 -2.54 1.24 7.85
N LEU A 57 -3.02 0.10 7.33
CA LEU A 57 -2.49 -0.49 6.09
C LEU A 57 -2.75 0.41 4.88
N CYS A 58 -3.91 1.05 4.76
CA CYS A 58 -4.17 2.00 3.69
C CYS A 58 -3.22 3.20 3.74
N PHE A 59 -3.00 3.75 4.92
CA PHE A 59 -2.08 4.87 5.11
C PHE A 59 -0.63 4.50 4.78
N THR A 60 -0.15 3.37 5.31
CA THR A 60 1.20 2.87 5.02
C THR A 60 1.38 2.50 3.56
N GLY A 61 0.35 1.94 2.90
CA GLY A 61 0.34 1.67 1.45
C GLY A 61 0.49 2.94 0.62
N SER A 62 -0.15 4.03 1.03
CA SER A 62 0.02 5.33 0.41
C SER A 62 1.46 5.86 0.51
N ILE A 63 2.07 5.75 1.68
CA ILE A 63 3.48 6.13 1.91
C ILE A 63 4.42 5.26 1.06
N GLN A 64 4.22 3.95 1.04
CA GLN A 64 5.02 3.03 0.23
C GLN A 64 4.96 3.39 -1.25
N ARG A 65 3.76 3.63 -1.79
CA ARG A 65 3.57 4.07 -3.17
C ARG A 65 4.33 5.36 -3.47
N ALA A 66 4.20 6.37 -2.59
CA ALA A 66 4.87 7.65 -2.75
C ALA A 66 6.40 7.53 -2.72
N SER A 67 6.92 6.69 -1.83
CA SER A 67 8.36 6.43 -1.68
C SER A 67 8.93 5.64 -2.86
N SER A 68 8.27 4.56 -3.27
CA SER A 68 8.74 3.68 -4.35
C SER A 68 8.50 4.25 -5.75
N ARG A 69 7.63 5.25 -5.88
CA ARG A 69 7.18 5.81 -7.17
C ARG A 69 6.73 4.72 -8.15
N SER A 70 6.06 3.71 -7.64
CA SER A 70 5.67 2.51 -8.39
C SER A 70 4.78 2.84 -9.58
N PHE A 71 3.88 3.81 -9.43
CA PHE A 71 3.00 4.29 -10.49
C PHE A 71 2.52 5.73 -10.20
N ARG A 72 1.96 6.37 -11.21
CA ARG A 72 1.41 7.74 -11.18
C ARG A 72 0.00 7.76 -11.77
N VAL A 73 -0.67 8.91 -11.63
CA VAL A 73 -1.92 9.17 -12.37
C VAL A 73 -1.61 9.12 -13.88
N GLY A 74 -2.46 8.42 -14.63
CA GLY A 74 -2.31 8.13 -16.04
C GLY A 74 -1.51 6.85 -16.34
N ASP A 75 -0.90 6.19 -15.35
CA ASP A 75 -0.26 4.89 -15.56
C ASP A 75 -1.31 3.76 -15.59
N TRP A 76 -1.04 2.77 -16.42
CA TRP A 76 -1.81 1.53 -16.46
C TRP A 76 -1.22 0.54 -15.48
N ILE A 77 -2.03 0.09 -14.54
CA ILE A 77 -1.60 -0.84 -13.50
C ILE A 77 -2.48 -2.09 -13.46
N GLU A 78 -1.86 -3.19 -13.07
CA GLU A 78 -2.55 -4.44 -12.74
C GLU A 78 -2.32 -4.73 -11.25
N VAL A 79 -3.40 -4.89 -10.50
CA VAL A 79 -3.40 -5.22 -9.07
C VAL A 79 -4.32 -6.40 -8.85
N GLY A 80 -3.75 -7.57 -8.58
CA GLY A 80 -4.51 -8.81 -8.47
C GLY A 80 -5.17 -9.20 -9.79
N LYS A 81 -6.48 -9.07 -9.88
CA LYS A 81 -7.27 -9.35 -11.09
C LYS A 81 -7.80 -8.10 -11.78
N LEU A 82 -7.55 -6.94 -11.21
CA LEU A 82 -8.03 -5.67 -11.74
C LEU A 82 -6.91 -5.00 -12.53
N CYS A 83 -7.25 -4.61 -13.74
CA CYS A 83 -6.37 -3.85 -14.62
C CYS A 83 -7.05 -2.53 -14.96
N GLY A 84 -6.30 -1.43 -14.96
CA GLY A 84 -6.87 -0.14 -15.29
C GLY A 84 -5.88 1.00 -15.28
N GLU A 85 -6.34 2.14 -15.82
CA GLU A 85 -5.63 3.41 -15.78
C GLU A 85 -5.90 4.13 -14.46
N VAL A 86 -4.87 4.60 -13.80
CA VAL A 86 -4.98 5.36 -12.55
C VAL A 86 -5.53 6.75 -12.85
N ILE A 87 -6.76 7.04 -12.39
CA ILE A 87 -7.39 8.35 -12.53
C ILE A 87 -6.99 9.27 -11.38
N GLU A 88 -7.05 8.73 -10.17
CA GLU A 88 -6.85 9.50 -8.94
C GLU A 88 -6.29 8.59 -7.84
N HIS A 89 -5.57 9.18 -6.93
CA HIS A 89 -5.15 8.50 -5.71
C HIS A 89 -5.19 9.48 -4.52
N ASN A 90 -5.61 8.96 -3.39
CA ASN A 90 -5.57 9.66 -2.11
C ASN A 90 -4.86 8.80 -1.04
N MET A 91 -4.94 9.22 0.24
CA MET A 91 -4.28 8.50 1.35
C MET A 91 -4.90 7.13 1.64
N MET A 92 -6.19 6.93 1.32
CA MET A 92 -6.91 5.70 1.66
C MET A 92 -7.09 4.78 0.46
N ALA A 93 -7.26 5.35 -0.74
CA ALA A 93 -7.62 4.60 -1.92
C ALA A 93 -6.99 5.16 -3.19
N THR A 94 -6.94 4.32 -4.21
CA THR A 94 -6.56 4.65 -5.58
C THR A 94 -7.73 4.29 -6.49
N VAL A 95 -8.15 5.23 -7.34
CA VAL A 95 -9.24 5.02 -8.31
C VAL A 95 -8.64 4.71 -9.66
N ILE A 96 -9.10 3.64 -10.27
CA ILE A 96 -8.70 3.22 -11.61
C ILE A 96 -9.90 3.17 -12.56
N GLN A 97 -9.69 3.56 -13.82
CA GLN A 97 -10.58 3.28 -14.93
C GLN A 97 -10.30 1.86 -15.40
N GLU A 98 -11.27 0.97 -15.25
CA GLU A 98 -11.07 -0.44 -15.56
C GLU A 98 -10.85 -0.65 -17.07
N ILE A 99 -9.85 -1.48 -17.36
CA ILE A 99 -9.47 -1.92 -18.70
C ILE A 99 -9.52 -3.44 -18.72
N ASP A 100 -10.22 -3.99 -19.69
CA ASP A 100 -10.29 -5.43 -19.90
C ASP A 100 -9.47 -5.85 -21.12
N LEU A 101 -8.87 -7.04 -21.04
CA LEU A 101 -8.08 -7.63 -22.11
C LEU A 101 -8.94 -8.62 -22.89
N HIS A 102 -9.53 -8.17 -23.99
CA HIS A 102 -10.32 -9.02 -24.88
C HIS A 102 -9.53 -9.32 -26.18
N HIS A 103 -9.31 -10.59 -26.48
CA HIS A 103 -8.62 -11.06 -27.70
C HIS A 103 -7.23 -10.41 -27.94
N GLY A 104 -6.48 -10.13 -26.85
CA GLY A 104 -5.18 -9.48 -26.94
C GLY A 104 -5.22 -7.96 -27.10
N GLN A 105 -6.40 -7.35 -27.04
CA GLN A 105 -6.57 -5.90 -27.09
C GLN A 105 -7.11 -5.37 -25.77
N TYR A 106 -6.60 -4.22 -25.35
CA TYR A 106 -7.07 -3.51 -24.17
C TYR A 106 -8.25 -2.60 -24.53
N HIS A 107 -9.37 -2.79 -23.85
CA HIS A 107 -10.57 -1.99 -24.01
C HIS A 107 -11.02 -1.40 -22.68
N TYR A 108 -11.39 -0.12 -22.67
CA TYR A 108 -12.02 0.48 -21.51
C TYR A 108 -13.43 -0.12 -21.32
N THR A 109 -13.69 -0.63 -20.13
CA THR A 109 -15.00 -1.20 -19.78
C THR A 109 -16.05 -0.11 -19.48
N GLY A 110 -15.63 1.14 -19.31
CA GLY A 110 -16.47 2.23 -18.83
C GLY A 110 -16.73 2.21 -17.32
N LYS A 111 -16.16 1.25 -16.59
CA LYS A 111 -16.31 1.12 -15.16
C LYS A 111 -15.11 1.75 -14.44
N THR A 112 -15.33 2.26 -13.24
CA THR A 112 -14.28 2.69 -12.34
C THR A 112 -14.23 1.76 -11.14
N ALA A 113 -13.03 1.41 -10.70
CA ALA A 113 -12.81 0.60 -9.50
C ALA A 113 -12.02 1.41 -8.48
N THR A 114 -12.45 1.37 -7.22
CA THR A 114 -11.74 1.99 -6.10
C THR A 114 -10.99 0.91 -5.34
N LEU A 115 -9.67 0.99 -5.36
CA LEU A 115 -8.76 0.07 -4.68
C LEU A 115 -8.32 0.68 -3.35
N PRO A 116 -8.62 0.09 -2.20
CA PRO A 116 -8.01 0.51 -0.94
C PRO A 116 -6.49 0.32 -1.01
N ASN A 117 -5.73 1.29 -0.54
CA ASN A 117 -4.26 1.25 -0.65
C ASN A 117 -3.62 0.09 0.14
N SER A 118 -4.34 -0.53 1.07
CA SER A 118 -3.94 -1.77 1.75
C SER A 118 -3.72 -2.94 0.78
N MET A 119 -4.39 -2.95 -0.37
CA MET A 119 -4.20 -3.97 -1.41
C MET A 119 -2.78 -4.00 -1.95
N PHE A 120 -2.03 -2.91 -1.91
CA PHE A 120 -0.65 -2.84 -2.37
C PHE A 120 0.35 -3.64 -1.51
N PHE A 121 -0.06 -4.08 -0.31
CA PHE A 121 0.68 -5.05 0.49
C PHE A 121 0.27 -6.50 0.22
N THR A 122 -0.96 -6.70 -0.21
CA THR A 122 -1.52 -8.04 -0.39
C THR A 122 -1.27 -8.58 -1.80
N TYR A 123 -1.30 -7.69 -2.79
CA TYR A 123 -1.12 -8.06 -4.20
C TYR A 123 0.07 -7.33 -4.82
N PRO A 124 0.78 -7.99 -5.74
CA PRO A 124 1.81 -7.33 -6.52
C PRO A 124 1.17 -6.26 -7.42
N VAL A 125 1.78 -5.10 -7.46
CA VAL A 125 1.40 -4.02 -8.39
C VAL A 125 2.31 -4.11 -9.60
N LYS A 126 1.74 -4.42 -10.76
CA LYS A 126 2.45 -4.41 -12.03
C LYS A 126 2.11 -3.12 -12.76
N ASN A 127 3.12 -2.34 -13.10
CA ASN A 127 2.97 -1.19 -13.98
C ASN A 127 3.12 -1.68 -15.43
N LEU A 128 2.08 -1.51 -16.23
CA LEU A 128 2.02 -1.98 -17.61
C LEU A 128 2.63 -1.00 -18.60
N ASN A 129 2.93 0.21 -18.16
CA ASN A 129 3.57 1.21 -19.01
C ASN A 129 5.04 0.86 -19.22
N PHE A 130 5.39 0.55 -20.47
CA PHE A 130 6.77 0.31 -20.84
C PHE A 130 7.62 1.57 -20.63
N MET A 131 8.71 1.42 -19.85
CA MET A 131 9.57 2.55 -19.46
C MET A 131 8.80 3.73 -18.82
N LYS A 132 7.65 3.46 -18.14
CA LYS A 132 6.77 4.45 -17.50
C LYS A 132 6.12 5.46 -18.47
N ARG A 133 6.11 5.18 -19.74
CA ARG A 133 5.58 6.11 -20.77
C ARG A 133 4.78 5.43 -21.87
N TYR A 134 5.03 4.16 -22.16
CA TYR A 134 4.46 3.47 -23.30
C TYR A 134 3.79 2.17 -22.86
N VAL A 135 2.74 1.79 -23.54
CA VAL A 135 2.05 0.52 -23.36
C VAL A 135 2.21 -0.30 -24.64
N TYR A 136 2.56 -1.58 -24.51
CA TYR A 136 2.55 -2.47 -25.65
C TYR A 136 1.11 -2.74 -26.08
N HIS A 137 0.83 -2.48 -27.34
CA HIS A 137 -0.47 -2.77 -27.93
C HIS A 137 -0.32 -3.84 -29.01
N ASN A 138 -0.94 -5.00 -28.77
CA ASN A 138 -0.97 -6.08 -29.75
C ASN A 138 -2.34 -6.08 -30.44
N PHE A 139 -2.35 -6.16 -31.74
CA PHE A 139 -3.57 -6.31 -32.50
C PHE A 139 -3.46 -7.49 -33.47
N THR A 140 -4.56 -8.17 -33.70
CA THR A 140 -4.62 -9.33 -34.59
C THR A 140 -5.55 -9.01 -35.74
N ILE A 141 -5.04 -9.17 -36.96
CA ILE A 141 -5.86 -9.01 -38.18
C ILE A 141 -6.28 -10.40 -38.64
N VAL A 142 -7.59 -10.66 -38.62
CA VAL A 142 -8.15 -11.90 -39.12
C VAL A 142 -8.50 -11.74 -40.58
N VAL A 143 -7.87 -12.52 -41.43
CA VAL A 143 -8.12 -12.57 -42.88
C VAL A 143 -8.95 -13.82 -43.22
N LYS A 144 -9.88 -13.71 -44.17
CA LYS A 144 -10.71 -14.86 -44.61
C LYS A 144 -9.85 -15.91 -45.33
N ASP A 145 -10.17 -17.18 -45.15
CA ASP A 145 -9.39 -18.35 -45.53
C ASP A 145 -8.94 -18.49 -47.00
N PHE A 146 -9.41 -17.65 -47.88
CA PHE A 146 -9.14 -17.75 -49.34
C PHE A 146 -8.26 -16.62 -49.88
N VAL A 147 -7.69 -15.79 -49.04
CA VAL A 147 -6.86 -14.66 -49.47
C VAL A 147 -5.37 -15.03 -49.37
N ASN A 148 -4.65 -14.90 -50.50
CA ASN A 148 -3.23 -15.05 -50.49
C ASN A 148 -2.62 -13.85 -49.73
N LEU A 149 -2.02 -14.15 -48.58
CA LEU A 149 -1.46 -13.13 -47.65
C LEU A 149 -0.19 -12.50 -48.14
N TYR A 150 0.60 -13.20 -48.97
CA TYR A 150 1.92 -12.73 -49.39
C TYR A 150 1.91 -11.35 -50.07
N PRO A 151 1.01 -11.07 -51.03
CA PRO A 151 0.98 -9.74 -51.68
C PRO A 151 0.42 -8.63 -50.77
N LEU A 152 -0.25 -8.99 -49.69
CA LEU A 152 -0.84 -8.03 -48.72
C LEU A 152 0.12 -7.66 -47.59
N LEU A 153 1.12 -8.47 -47.31
CA LEU A 153 2.06 -8.22 -46.18
C LEU A 153 2.87 -6.92 -46.42
N THR A 154 3.43 -6.75 -47.59
CA THR A 154 4.28 -5.58 -47.89
C THR A 154 3.52 -4.25 -47.78
N PRO A 155 2.36 -4.05 -48.48
CA PRO A 155 1.64 -2.82 -48.35
C PRO A 155 1.03 -2.58 -46.98
N LEU A 156 0.77 -3.67 -46.18
CA LEU A 156 0.28 -3.56 -44.84
C LEU A 156 1.39 -3.09 -43.88
N THR A 157 2.58 -3.69 -43.98
CA THR A 157 3.78 -3.24 -43.21
C THR A 157 4.14 -1.82 -43.54
N ASP A 158 4.17 -1.43 -44.81
CA ASP A 158 4.49 -0.06 -45.25
C ASP A 158 3.51 0.96 -44.65
N LYS A 159 2.22 0.65 -44.64
CA LYS A 159 1.20 1.51 -43.98
C LYS A 159 1.33 1.58 -42.49
N ILE A 160 1.65 0.47 -41.82
CA ILE A 160 1.91 0.45 -40.39
C ILE A 160 3.13 1.27 -40.07
N ASP A 161 4.20 1.10 -40.81
CA ASP A 161 5.45 1.85 -40.63
C ASP A 161 5.26 3.36 -40.87
N GLU A 162 4.47 3.74 -41.87
CA GLU A 162 4.10 5.13 -42.11
C GLU A 162 3.36 5.74 -40.91
N HIS A 163 2.36 5.05 -40.37
CA HIS A 163 1.61 5.51 -39.19
C HIS A 163 2.43 5.48 -37.90
N CYS A 164 3.36 4.53 -37.77
CA CYS A 164 4.23 4.40 -36.62
C CYS A 164 5.51 5.23 -36.72
N SER A 165 5.78 5.89 -37.87
CA SER A 165 6.99 6.67 -38.10
C SER A 165 7.26 7.74 -37.04
N TYR A 166 6.20 8.36 -36.54
CA TYR A 166 6.29 9.32 -35.42
C TYR A 166 6.91 8.74 -34.14
N PHE A 167 6.77 7.42 -33.93
CA PHE A 167 7.31 6.73 -32.76
C PHE A 167 8.62 5.98 -33.03
N SER A 168 9.15 6.05 -34.25
CA SER A 168 10.38 5.34 -34.67
C SER A 168 11.60 5.71 -33.82
N ASP A 169 11.74 6.99 -33.48
CA ASP A 169 12.82 7.48 -32.64
C ASP A 169 12.77 6.91 -31.21
N VAL A 170 11.56 6.61 -30.76
CA VAL A 170 11.34 5.98 -29.46
C VAL A 170 11.68 4.49 -29.53
N ALA A 171 11.22 3.80 -30.57
CA ALA A 171 11.50 2.38 -30.79
C ALA A 171 13.01 2.12 -30.92
N HIS A 172 13.74 2.96 -31.65
CA HIS A 172 15.19 2.84 -31.80
C HIS A 172 16.00 3.11 -30.53
N ARG A 173 15.47 3.86 -29.56
CA ARG A 173 16.15 4.08 -28.27
C ARG A 173 16.06 2.91 -27.33
N TYR A 174 15.13 2.00 -27.55
CA TYR A 174 14.81 0.91 -26.61
C TYR A 174 14.98 -0.49 -27.22
N ASN A 175 15.51 -0.57 -28.43
CA ASN A 175 15.98 -1.79 -29.07
C ASN A 175 17.50 -1.92 -28.89
#